data_00bb78c4b274b8afe9af2779aa9b1438
#
_entry.id   00bb78c4b274b8afe9af2779aa9b1438
#
_cell.length_a   1.000
_cell.length_b   1.000
_cell.length_c   1.000
_cell.angle_alpha   90.00
_cell.angle_beta   90.00
_cell.angle_gamma   90.00
#
_symmetry.space_group_name_H-M   'P 1'
#
loop_
_entity.id
_entity.type
_entity.pdbx_description
1 polymer ?
#
loop_
_entity_poly.entity_id
_entity_poly.type
_entity_poly.pdbx_seq_one_letter_code
_entity_poly.pdbx_strand_id
1 'polypeptide(L)'
;MTPDSLFQVANPVAVMGWLALALSPLAPRWLIPVGGIFVPLVLSGGYTSIVLAHWASGQGGFDSLRSVEQLFENRWLLLAGWVHYLAFDLLLGAWQVRTVRREGISHLALLPCLLATFLFGPAGYLLFQFLRASHKFVSNRPVSEPPARALGNFSLARLAADSPRYTSLAIVLAAAIVPLLGALALDTRLFQGINVWIKPLKFHIAIVVYLITLAVFARFTSAEITRKPWWQWHERAIVLAIVLELVWIGGASALATGSHFNQSTPIWAALYSVMGVAATLLTSASATLAWAIYRYPAGNLSAAMRAGLIWGLGLTLPLTLITAGTMADLGSHWIGGTTSDADGLFFMGWSRDGGDLRVAHFFATHAMHFVPLIALTSAKTFGRDALAPVHIIGFAYASLIAVIFIQALMGVPFLAR
;
A
#
# COMPACT_ATOMS: atom_id res chain seq x y z
N MET A 1 12.21 33.48 -28.98
CA MET A 1 12.18 32.20 -28.22
C MET A 1 11.17 31.26 -28.87
N THR A 2 11.45 29.98 -28.93
CA THR A 2 10.52 28.97 -29.45
C THR A 2 9.71 28.33 -28.29
N PRO A 3 8.54 27.70 -28.54
CA PRO A 3 7.81 26.95 -27.50
C PRO A 3 8.70 25.92 -26.79
N ASP A 4 9.57 25.23 -27.56
CA ASP A 4 10.47 24.22 -27.01
C ASP A 4 11.51 24.81 -26.05
N SER A 5 12.09 25.98 -26.39
CA SER A 5 13.06 26.63 -25.50
C SER A 5 12.42 27.09 -24.18
N LEU A 6 11.17 27.56 -24.23
CA LEU A 6 10.45 27.94 -23.01
C LEU A 6 10.01 26.70 -22.17
N PHE A 7 9.64 25.61 -22.84
CA PHE A 7 9.35 24.32 -22.16
C PHE A 7 10.58 23.82 -21.39
N GLN A 8 11.77 23.88 -21.98
CA GLN A 8 13.03 23.49 -21.34
C GLN A 8 13.37 24.36 -20.11
N VAL A 9 12.90 25.60 -20.06
CA VAL A 9 13.07 26.48 -18.88
C VAL A 9 11.98 26.27 -17.83
N ALA A 10 10.72 26.12 -18.25
CA ALA A 10 9.60 26.01 -17.33
C ALA A 10 9.69 24.78 -16.42
N ASN A 11 10.12 23.63 -16.94
CA ASN A 11 10.23 22.40 -16.17
C ASN A 11 11.26 22.48 -15.03
N PRO A 12 12.54 22.89 -15.24
CA PRO A 12 13.47 23.07 -14.13
C PRO A 12 13.01 24.12 -13.11
N VAL A 13 12.35 25.19 -13.55
CA VAL A 13 11.78 26.21 -12.65
C VAL A 13 10.70 25.57 -11.76
N ALA A 14 9.80 24.76 -12.31
CA ALA A 14 8.81 24.03 -11.52
C ALA A 14 9.47 23.04 -10.54
N VAL A 15 10.47 22.26 -10.99
CA VAL A 15 11.22 21.31 -10.15
C VAL A 15 11.90 22.02 -8.97
N MET A 16 12.48 23.20 -9.16
CA MET A 16 13.01 23.99 -8.05
C MET A 16 11.95 24.34 -7.02
N GLY A 17 10.73 24.68 -7.45
CA GLY A 17 9.60 24.90 -6.56
C GLY A 17 9.21 23.67 -5.75
N TRP A 18 9.17 22.50 -6.40
CA TRP A 18 8.87 21.22 -5.76
C TRP A 18 9.94 20.81 -4.75
N LEU A 19 11.22 20.96 -5.10
CA LEU A 19 12.32 20.71 -4.16
C LEU A 19 12.25 21.65 -2.95
N ALA A 20 11.92 22.92 -3.16
CA ALA A 20 11.72 23.86 -2.07
C ALA A 20 10.57 23.41 -1.13
N LEU A 21 9.45 22.91 -1.67
CA LEU A 21 8.35 22.39 -0.87
C LEU A 21 8.74 21.10 -0.12
N ALA A 22 9.40 20.17 -0.78
CA ALA A 22 9.85 18.92 -0.18
C ALA A 22 10.86 19.14 0.95
N LEU A 23 11.81 20.07 0.76
CA LEU A 23 12.85 20.42 1.73
C LEU A 23 12.41 21.52 2.72
N SER A 24 11.15 21.96 2.66
CA SER A 24 10.67 23.08 3.46
C SER A 24 10.82 22.95 4.98
N PRO A 25 10.89 21.74 5.61
CA PRO A 25 11.19 21.63 7.04
C PRO A 25 12.56 22.18 7.43
N LEU A 26 13.54 22.19 6.51
CA LEU A 26 14.91 22.64 6.79
C LEU A 26 15.00 24.17 6.95
N ALA A 27 14.24 24.90 6.10
CA ALA A 27 14.23 26.36 6.14
C ALA A 27 12.84 26.92 5.77
N PRO A 28 11.80 26.76 6.62
CA PRO A 28 10.41 27.05 6.28
C PRO A 28 10.15 28.49 5.86
N ARG A 29 10.89 29.43 6.45
CA ARG A 29 10.79 30.85 6.17
C ARG A 29 11.05 31.21 4.70
N TRP A 30 12.00 30.48 4.07
CA TRP A 30 12.47 30.77 2.74
C TRP A 30 11.88 29.80 1.71
N LEU A 31 11.86 28.51 2.02
CA LEU A 31 11.49 27.48 1.06
C LEU A 31 9.98 27.43 0.77
N ILE A 32 9.15 27.69 1.77
CA ILE A 32 7.68 27.74 1.53
C ILE A 32 7.28 28.92 0.63
N PRO A 33 7.79 30.16 0.82
CA PRO A 33 7.54 31.24 -0.14
C PRO A 33 8.12 30.96 -1.53
N VAL A 34 9.30 30.36 -1.65
CA VAL A 34 9.87 30.02 -2.95
C VAL A 34 8.96 29.07 -3.72
N GLY A 35 8.59 27.92 -3.14
CA GLY A 35 7.76 26.93 -3.82
C GLY A 35 6.28 27.29 -3.87
N GLY A 36 5.79 28.13 -2.95
CA GLY A 36 4.35 28.42 -2.83
C GLY A 36 3.91 29.82 -3.25
N ILE A 37 4.83 30.70 -3.62
CA ILE A 37 4.52 32.06 -4.08
C ILE A 37 5.41 32.41 -5.27
N PHE A 38 6.73 32.44 -5.10
CA PHE A 38 7.64 32.97 -6.11
C PHE A 38 7.61 32.17 -7.42
N VAL A 39 7.85 30.88 -7.34
CA VAL A 39 7.86 30.00 -8.54
C VAL A 39 6.48 29.95 -9.21
N PRO A 40 5.36 29.77 -8.50
CA PRO A 40 4.03 29.89 -9.10
C PRO A 40 3.76 31.22 -9.79
N LEU A 41 4.21 32.34 -9.22
CA LEU A 41 4.06 33.66 -9.84
C LEU A 41 4.85 33.77 -11.15
N VAL A 42 6.09 33.27 -11.20
CA VAL A 42 6.91 33.25 -12.42
C VAL A 42 6.22 32.40 -13.49
N LEU A 43 5.77 31.20 -13.16
CA LEU A 43 5.05 30.31 -14.09
C LEU A 43 3.73 30.94 -14.57
N SER A 44 2.96 31.53 -13.67
CA SER A 44 1.70 32.20 -13.99
C SER A 44 1.91 33.44 -14.89
N GLY A 45 2.98 34.19 -14.65
CA GLY A 45 3.38 35.30 -15.53
C GLY A 45 3.74 34.82 -16.93
N GLY A 46 4.54 33.75 -17.04
CA GLY A 46 4.84 33.08 -18.29
C GLY A 46 3.61 32.57 -19.03
N TYR A 47 2.72 31.87 -18.32
CA TYR A 47 1.44 31.43 -18.85
C TYR A 47 0.61 32.59 -19.42
N THR A 48 0.43 33.64 -18.63
CA THR A 48 -0.37 34.80 -19.01
C THR A 48 0.21 35.49 -20.26
N SER A 49 1.53 35.64 -20.32
CA SER A 49 2.21 36.24 -21.48
C SER A 49 2.00 35.41 -22.75
N ILE A 50 2.10 34.08 -22.67
CA ILE A 50 1.85 33.16 -23.78
C ILE A 50 0.40 33.28 -24.26
N VAL A 51 -0.56 33.23 -23.35
CA VAL A 51 -1.97 33.33 -23.69
C VAL A 51 -2.28 34.67 -24.34
N LEU A 52 -1.85 35.78 -23.77
CA LEU A 52 -2.10 37.10 -24.34
C LEU A 52 -1.50 37.25 -25.74
N ALA A 53 -0.34 36.64 -26.00
CA ALA A 53 0.33 36.74 -27.30
C ALA A 53 -0.28 35.82 -28.39
N HIS A 54 -0.81 34.68 -28.02
CA HIS A 54 -1.13 33.62 -28.98
C HIS A 54 -2.59 33.13 -28.94
N TRP A 55 -3.44 33.62 -28.03
CA TRP A 55 -4.81 33.21 -27.94
C TRP A 55 -5.60 33.40 -29.23
N ALA A 56 -5.44 34.58 -29.85
CA ALA A 56 -6.15 34.95 -31.07
C ALA A 56 -5.71 34.14 -32.32
N SER A 57 -4.58 33.44 -32.24
CA SER A 57 -4.08 32.57 -33.32
C SER A 57 -4.52 31.11 -33.16
N GLY A 58 -5.16 30.75 -32.01
CA GLY A 58 -5.68 29.42 -31.77
C GLY A 58 -6.96 29.16 -32.55
N GLN A 59 -7.16 27.90 -32.91
CA GLN A 59 -8.44 27.38 -33.41
C GLN A 59 -9.05 26.45 -32.37
N GLY A 60 -10.37 26.29 -32.38
CA GLY A 60 -11.07 25.49 -31.39
C GLY A 60 -11.54 26.30 -30.19
N GLY A 61 -11.76 25.64 -29.04
CA GLY A 61 -12.33 26.23 -27.84
C GLY A 61 -12.53 25.21 -26.72
N PHE A 62 -13.47 25.46 -25.80
CA PHE A 62 -13.75 24.60 -24.63
C PHE A 62 -15.13 23.95 -24.66
N ASP A 63 -15.83 24.02 -25.79
CA ASP A 63 -17.21 23.54 -25.97
C ASP A 63 -17.29 22.04 -26.24
N SER A 64 -16.22 21.44 -26.75
CA SER A 64 -16.12 20.00 -27.01
C SER A 64 -14.70 19.50 -26.88
N LEU A 65 -14.50 18.18 -26.68
CA LEU A 65 -13.18 17.57 -26.64
C LEU A 65 -12.42 17.79 -27.96
N ARG A 66 -13.13 17.76 -29.09
CA ARG A 66 -12.53 18.04 -30.41
C ARG A 66 -12.06 19.49 -30.53
N SER A 67 -12.80 20.45 -30.00
CA SER A 67 -12.41 21.86 -29.99
C SER A 67 -11.19 22.08 -29.07
N VAL A 68 -11.08 21.37 -27.94
CA VAL A 68 -9.91 21.39 -27.09
C VAL A 68 -8.69 20.79 -27.80
N GLU A 69 -8.86 19.68 -28.54
CA GLU A 69 -7.81 19.08 -29.36
C GLU A 69 -7.26 20.08 -30.39
N GLN A 70 -8.15 20.74 -31.15
CA GLN A 70 -7.78 21.77 -32.11
C GLN A 70 -7.05 22.96 -31.48
N LEU A 71 -7.47 23.37 -30.27
CA LEU A 71 -6.79 24.44 -29.53
C LEU A 71 -5.33 24.07 -29.20
N PHE A 72 -5.08 22.81 -28.83
CA PHE A 72 -3.76 22.31 -28.48
C PHE A 72 -2.89 21.87 -29.67
N GLU A 73 -3.42 21.86 -30.90
CA GLU A 73 -2.59 21.78 -32.11
C GLU A 73 -1.67 22.99 -32.25
N ASN A 74 -2.08 24.16 -31.73
CA ASN A 74 -1.21 25.31 -31.62
C ASN A 74 -0.16 25.10 -30.51
N ARG A 75 1.12 24.97 -30.89
CA ARG A 75 2.25 24.69 -29.98
C ARG A 75 2.40 25.70 -28.84
N TRP A 76 2.04 26.97 -29.06
CA TRP A 76 2.08 27.99 -28.02
C TRP A 76 0.97 27.78 -26.98
N LEU A 77 -0.22 27.43 -27.43
CA LEU A 77 -1.35 27.15 -26.52
C LEU A 77 -1.18 25.81 -25.81
N LEU A 78 -0.57 24.82 -26.45
CA LEU A 78 -0.14 23.58 -25.82
C LEU A 78 0.88 23.86 -24.69
N LEU A 79 1.90 24.71 -24.97
CA LEU A 79 2.86 25.14 -23.95
C LEU A 79 2.17 25.90 -22.82
N ALA A 80 1.21 26.78 -23.12
CA ALA A 80 0.42 27.45 -22.10
C ALA A 80 -0.31 26.45 -21.21
N GLY A 81 -0.98 25.44 -21.78
CA GLY A 81 -1.62 24.36 -21.02
C GLY A 81 -0.66 23.60 -20.11
N TRP A 82 0.57 23.33 -20.58
CA TRP A 82 1.60 22.70 -19.77
C TRP A 82 2.06 23.59 -18.61
N VAL A 83 2.32 24.85 -18.85
CA VAL A 83 2.75 25.81 -17.80
C VAL A 83 1.64 26.06 -16.79
N HIS A 84 0.36 26.07 -17.24
CA HIS A 84 -0.82 26.09 -16.36
C HIS A 84 -0.80 24.91 -15.38
N TYR A 85 -0.65 23.68 -15.91
CA TYR A 85 -0.52 22.47 -15.12
C TYR A 85 0.59 22.57 -14.08
N LEU A 86 1.82 22.97 -14.51
CA LEU A 86 2.97 23.13 -13.59
C LEU A 86 2.68 24.13 -12.46
N ALA A 87 2.06 25.27 -12.80
CA ALA A 87 1.77 26.32 -11.81
C ALA A 87 0.70 25.89 -10.80
N PHE A 88 -0.40 25.28 -11.27
CA PHE A 88 -1.52 24.89 -10.41
C PHE A 88 -1.16 23.70 -9.51
N ASP A 89 -0.45 22.71 -10.00
CA ASP A 89 -0.01 21.59 -9.19
C ASP A 89 0.97 22.04 -8.10
N LEU A 90 1.86 23.00 -8.41
CA LEU A 90 2.77 23.56 -7.41
C LEU A 90 2.02 24.38 -6.35
N LEU A 91 0.98 25.15 -6.73
CA LEU A 91 0.10 25.84 -5.79
C LEU A 91 -0.64 24.85 -4.88
N LEU A 92 -1.09 23.74 -5.46
CA LEU A 92 -1.74 22.64 -4.71
C LEU A 92 -0.75 22.01 -3.72
N GLY A 93 0.48 21.70 -4.14
CA GLY A 93 1.55 21.21 -3.27
C GLY A 93 1.88 22.18 -2.12
N ALA A 94 1.95 23.47 -2.42
CA ALA A 94 2.15 24.50 -1.40
C ALA A 94 1.00 24.58 -0.40
N TRP A 95 -0.25 24.40 -0.85
CA TRP A 95 -1.41 24.30 0.02
C TRP A 95 -1.33 23.07 0.92
N GLN A 96 -0.93 21.91 0.38
CA GLN A 96 -0.71 20.69 1.15
C GLN A 96 0.34 20.90 2.27
N VAL A 97 1.50 21.50 1.95
CA VAL A 97 2.55 21.83 2.92
C VAL A 97 2.04 22.76 4.04
N ARG A 98 1.30 23.82 3.68
CA ARG A 98 0.73 24.73 4.68
C ARG A 98 -0.30 24.03 5.56
N THR A 99 -1.11 23.14 4.98
CA THR A 99 -2.16 22.40 5.70
C THR A 99 -1.56 21.42 6.70
N VAL A 100 -0.57 20.61 6.32
CA VAL A 100 0.06 19.66 7.28
C VAL A 100 0.72 20.40 8.45
N ARG A 101 1.32 21.55 8.19
CA ARG A 101 1.91 22.38 9.27
C ARG A 101 0.86 22.91 10.25
N ARG A 102 -0.32 23.29 9.77
CA ARG A 102 -1.42 23.76 10.61
C ARG A 102 -2.09 22.63 11.40
N GLU A 103 -2.19 21.45 10.78
CA GLU A 103 -2.88 20.30 11.35
C GLU A 103 -1.93 19.36 12.13
N GLY A 104 -0.63 19.67 12.24
CA GLY A 104 0.34 18.86 12.98
C GLY A 104 0.66 17.50 12.32
N ILE A 105 0.39 17.37 11.03
CA ILE A 105 0.72 16.15 10.27
C ILE A 105 2.21 16.11 9.98
N SER A 106 2.83 14.93 10.06
CA SER A 106 4.25 14.76 9.73
C SER A 106 4.54 15.13 8.28
N HIS A 107 5.57 15.96 8.05
CA HIS A 107 6.02 16.31 6.70
C HIS A 107 6.52 15.08 5.91
N LEU A 108 7.14 14.10 6.56
CA LEU A 108 7.54 12.86 5.92
C LEU A 108 6.34 12.07 5.36
N ALA A 109 5.20 12.08 6.06
CA ALA A 109 3.96 11.48 5.56
C ALA A 109 3.36 12.23 4.37
N LEU A 110 3.72 13.51 4.20
CA LEU A 110 3.30 14.32 3.07
C LEU A 110 4.09 14.03 1.79
N LEU A 111 5.37 13.60 1.88
CA LEU A 111 6.24 13.45 0.70
C LEU A 111 5.64 12.58 -0.42
N PRO A 112 5.03 11.42 -0.14
CA PRO A 112 4.33 10.63 -1.18
C PRO A 112 3.19 11.42 -1.85
N CYS A 113 2.47 12.26 -1.09
CA CYS A 113 1.39 13.08 -1.64
C CYS A 113 1.95 14.18 -2.54
N LEU A 114 3.07 14.82 -2.16
CA LEU A 114 3.75 15.82 -2.98
C LEU A 114 4.26 15.20 -4.29
N LEU A 115 4.87 14.02 -4.23
CA LEU A 115 5.33 13.31 -5.43
C LEU A 115 4.16 12.94 -6.35
N ALA A 116 3.07 12.40 -5.78
CA ALA A 116 1.89 12.09 -6.55
C ALA A 116 1.21 13.34 -7.14
N THR A 117 1.24 14.48 -6.42
CA THR A 117 0.73 15.75 -6.93
C THR A 117 1.62 16.29 -8.07
N PHE A 118 2.94 16.19 -7.92
CA PHE A 118 3.90 16.58 -8.96
C PHE A 118 3.72 15.80 -10.27
N LEU A 119 3.42 14.49 -10.18
CA LEU A 119 3.30 13.63 -11.35
C LEU A 119 1.88 13.59 -11.94
N PHE A 120 0.86 13.67 -11.10
CA PHE A 120 -0.52 13.36 -11.45
C PHE A 120 -1.55 14.31 -10.79
N GLY A 121 -1.17 15.50 -10.35
CA GLY A 121 -2.02 16.55 -9.76
C GLY A 121 -3.20 16.06 -8.92
N PRO A 122 -4.38 15.80 -9.55
CA PRO A 122 -5.59 15.37 -8.84
C PRO A 122 -5.45 14.08 -8.03
N ALA A 123 -4.64 13.11 -8.48
CA ALA A 123 -4.40 11.87 -7.73
C ALA A 123 -3.62 12.14 -6.43
N GLY A 124 -2.64 13.06 -6.48
CA GLY A 124 -1.92 13.51 -5.29
C GLY A 124 -2.82 14.27 -4.31
N TYR A 125 -3.78 15.06 -4.81
CA TYR A 125 -4.79 15.70 -4.00
C TYR A 125 -5.68 14.67 -3.27
N LEU A 126 -6.16 13.64 -3.96
CA LEU A 126 -6.95 12.57 -3.35
C LEU A 126 -6.15 11.86 -2.25
N LEU A 127 -4.91 11.46 -2.53
CA LEU A 127 -4.04 10.81 -1.57
C LEU A 127 -3.84 11.70 -0.32
N PHE A 128 -3.66 13.00 -0.53
CA PHE A 128 -3.52 13.97 0.56
C PHE A 128 -4.79 14.10 1.41
N GLN A 129 -5.98 14.09 0.81
CA GLN A 129 -7.23 14.14 1.55
C GLN A 129 -7.43 12.88 2.41
N PHE A 130 -7.01 11.71 1.92
CA PHE A 130 -7.02 10.48 2.72
C PHE A 130 -6.03 10.55 3.89
N LEU A 131 -4.80 11.02 3.66
CA LEU A 131 -3.83 11.26 4.73
C LEU A 131 -4.40 12.19 5.80
N ARG A 132 -5.02 13.29 5.39
CA ARG A 132 -5.62 14.28 6.27
C ARG A 132 -6.80 13.72 7.06
N ALA A 133 -7.72 13.01 6.40
CA ALA A 133 -8.85 12.36 7.05
C ALA A 133 -8.40 11.32 8.07
N SER A 134 -7.42 10.49 7.71
CA SER A 134 -6.82 9.50 8.60
C SER A 134 -6.18 10.15 9.83
N HIS A 135 -5.44 11.25 9.64
CA HIS A 135 -4.84 12.00 10.75
C HIS A 135 -5.89 12.59 11.68
N LYS A 136 -6.93 13.25 11.15
CA LYS A 136 -8.02 13.81 11.95
C LYS A 136 -8.77 12.72 12.73
N PHE A 137 -9.02 11.60 12.08
CA PHE A 137 -9.68 10.47 12.71
C PHE A 137 -8.89 9.92 13.91
N VAL A 138 -7.55 9.92 13.84
CA VAL A 138 -6.67 9.48 14.92
C VAL A 138 -6.49 10.54 16.00
N SER A 139 -6.37 11.83 15.61
CA SER A 139 -6.02 12.93 16.53
C SER A 139 -7.20 13.47 17.35
N ASN A 140 -8.43 13.40 16.84
CA ASN A 140 -9.63 13.96 17.51
C ASN A 140 -10.21 13.04 18.59
N ARG A 141 -9.42 12.15 19.20
CA ARG A 141 -9.92 11.25 20.22
C ARG A 141 -9.63 11.76 21.62
N PRO A 142 -10.65 11.79 22.50
CA PRO A 142 -10.39 11.88 23.92
C PRO A 142 -9.54 10.66 24.32
N VAL A 143 -8.45 10.91 25.03
CA VAL A 143 -7.66 9.89 25.73
C VAL A 143 -8.52 9.43 26.92
N SER A 144 -9.65 8.79 26.66
CA SER A 144 -10.37 8.04 27.67
C SER A 144 -9.66 6.70 27.83
N GLU A 145 -9.42 6.30 29.07
CA GLU A 145 -8.97 4.93 29.35
C GLU A 145 -9.86 3.94 28.59
N PRO A 146 -9.26 2.99 27.88
CA PRO A 146 -10.04 2.05 27.10
C PRO A 146 -10.94 1.25 28.05
N PRO A 147 -12.27 1.22 27.84
CA PRO A 147 -13.15 0.34 28.60
C PRO A 147 -12.67 -1.10 28.45
N ALA A 148 -12.88 -1.90 29.50
CA ALA A 148 -12.43 -3.28 29.59
C ALA A 148 -12.53 -4.01 28.24
N ARG A 149 -11.43 -4.60 27.82
CA ARG A 149 -11.14 -5.15 26.47
C ARG A 149 -12.03 -6.36 26.15
N ALA A 150 -13.29 -6.13 25.84
CA ALA A 150 -14.18 -7.18 25.33
C ALA A 150 -13.95 -7.34 23.82
N LEU A 151 -13.87 -8.58 23.33
CA LEU A 151 -13.75 -8.95 21.90
C LEU A 151 -14.88 -8.40 21.03
N GLY A 152 -16.01 -7.97 21.63
CA GLY A 152 -17.23 -7.62 20.92
C GLY A 152 -17.32 -6.20 20.34
N ASN A 153 -16.42 -5.28 20.64
CA ASN A 153 -16.50 -3.90 20.16
C ASN A 153 -15.53 -3.66 18.98
N PHE A 154 -15.97 -4.06 17.79
CA PHE A 154 -15.30 -3.69 16.54
C PHE A 154 -15.81 -2.32 16.07
N SER A 155 -15.07 -1.27 16.36
CA SER A 155 -15.29 0.04 15.77
C SER A 155 -13.99 0.55 15.20
N LEU A 156 -14.07 1.32 14.12
CA LEU A 156 -12.92 1.97 13.51
C LEU A 156 -12.19 2.85 14.54
N ALA A 157 -12.98 3.44 15.45
CA ALA A 157 -12.52 4.22 16.58
C ALA A 157 -11.63 3.41 17.52
N ARG A 158 -11.98 2.17 17.77
CA ARG A 158 -11.22 1.27 18.62
C ARG A 158 -9.95 0.80 17.95
N LEU A 159 -10.02 0.40 16.67
CA LEU A 159 -8.85 -0.03 15.91
C LEU A 159 -7.75 1.04 15.87
N ALA A 160 -8.14 2.31 15.65
CA ALA A 160 -7.18 3.39 15.65
C ALA A 160 -6.65 3.74 17.06
N ALA A 161 -7.36 3.39 18.14
CA ALA A 161 -6.83 3.50 19.51
C ALA A 161 -5.82 2.38 19.81
N ASP A 162 -6.10 1.14 19.36
CA ASP A 162 -5.24 -0.01 19.57
C ASP A 162 -3.97 0.04 18.70
N SER A 163 -4.08 0.48 17.42
CA SER A 163 -2.96 0.62 16.48
C SER A 163 -3.22 1.73 15.46
N PRO A 164 -2.84 2.97 15.76
CA PRO A 164 -3.16 4.13 14.92
C PRO A 164 -2.53 4.04 13.53
N ARG A 165 -1.26 3.59 13.41
CA ARG A 165 -0.54 3.55 12.13
C ARG A 165 -1.10 2.51 11.19
N TYR A 166 -1.33 1.29 11.66
CA TYR A 166 -1.91 0.22 10.83
C TYR A 166 -3.34 0.56 10.41
N THR A 167 -4.14 1.13 11.32
CA THR A 167 -5.51 1.55 11.00
C THR A 167 -5.53 2.68 9.96
N SER A 168 -4.68 3.70 10.10
CA SER A 168 -4.59 4.79 9.13
C SER A 168 -4.18 4.29 7.75
N LEU A 169 -3.15 3.43 7.68
CA LEU A 169 -2.72 2.86 6.40
C LEU A 169 -3.82 1.97 5.80
N ALA A 170 -4.51 1.15 6.59
CA ALA A 170 -5.62 0.33 6.11
C ALA A 170 -6.74 1.18 5.48
N ILE A 171 -7.09 2.33 6.07
CA ILE A 171 -8.08 3.26 5.51
C ILE A 171 -7.61 3.83 4.17
N VAL A 172 -6.35 4.27 4.08
CA VAL A 172 -5.76 4.81 2.84
C VAL A 172 -5.78 3.75 1.74
N LEU A 173 -5.35 2.53 2.05
CA LEU A 173 -5.32 1.43 1.07
C LEU A 173 -6.72 0.97 0.67
N ALA A 174 -7.69 0.93 1.59
CA ALA A 174 -9.07 0.64 1.27
C ALA A 174 -9.68 1.68 0.30
N ALA A 175 -9.35 2.96 0.50
CA ALA A 175 -9.77 4.01 -0.40
C ALA A 175 -9.07 3.93 -1.78
N ALA A 176 -7.81 3.48 -1.83
CA ALA A 176 -7.08 3.27 -3.08
C ALA A 176 -7.68 2.13 -3.94
N ILE A 177 -8.51 1.25 -3.38
CA ILE A 177 -9.24 0.24 -4.14
C ILE A 177 -10.17 0.88 -5.19
N VAL A 178 -10.77 2.04 -4.89
CA VAL A 178 -11.69 2.73 -5.81
C VAL A 178 -11.01 3.11 -7.13
N PRO A 179 -9.89 3.85 -7.16
CA PRO A 179 -9.19 4.14 -8.42
C PRO A 179 -8.63 2.87 -9.09
N LEU A 180 -8.24 1.84 -8.34
CA LEU A 180 -7.79 0.56 -8.92
C LEU A 180 -8.93 -0.19 -9.64
N LEU A 181 -10.15 -0.14 -9.11
CA LEU A 181 -11.35 -0.67 -9.81
C LEU A 181 -11.64 0.13 -11.08
N GLY A 182 -11.48 1.45 -11.05
CA GLY A 182 -11.57 2.29 -12.24
C GLY A 182 -10.51 1.91 -13.29
N ALA A 183 -9.26 1.73 -12.88
CA ALA A 183 -8.18 1.30 -13.76
C ALA A 183 -8.44 -0.10 -14.34
N LEU A 184 -8.94 -1.05 -13.52
CA LEU A 184 -9.33 -2.39 -13.98
C LEU A 184 -10.44 -2.35 -15.05
N ALA A 185 -11.39 -1.42 -14.91
CA ALA A 185 -12.51 -1.29 -15.84
C ALA A 185 -12.13 -0.60 -17.18
N LEU A 186 -11.15 0.30 -17.14
CA LEU A 186 -10.78 1.14 -18.28
C LEU A 186 -9.58 0.59 -19.07
N ASP A 187 -8.67 -0.14 -18.41
CA ASP A 187 -7.45 -0.67 -19.03
C ASP A 187 -7.67 -2.13 -19.48
N THR A 188 -7.47 -2.38 -20.76
CA THR A 188 -7.65 -3.72 -21.36
C THR A 188 -6.36 -4.52 -21.48
N ARG A 189 -5.22 -3.99 -21.06
CA ARG A 189 -3.92 -4.66 -21.17
C ARG A 189 -3.87 -5.90 -20.28
N LEU A 190 -3.27 -6.95 -20.81
CA LEU A 190 -3.10 -8.23 -20.12
C LEU A 190 -1.63 -8.48 -19.79
N PHE A 191 -1.38 -9.12 -18.66
CA PHE A 191 -0.11 -9.70 -18.28
C PHE A 191 -0.33 -11.11 -17.75
N GLN A 192 0.36 -12.11 -18.32
CA GLN A 192 0.16 -13.53 -17.99
C GLN A 192 -1.30 -14.00 -18.11
N GLY A 193 -2.03 -13.45 -19.10
CA GLY A 193 -3.40 -13.85 -19.40
C GLY A 193 -4.50 -13.17 -18.59
N ILE A 194 -4.15 -12.28 -17.61
CA ILE A 194 -5.11 -11.54 -16.81
C ILE A 194 -4.85 -10.03 -16.90
N ASN A 195 -5.90 -9.23 -16.63
CA ASN A 195 -5.77 -7.78 -16.63
C ASN A 195 -4.68 -7.32 -15.63
N VAL A 196 -3.84 -6.37 -16.06
CA VAL A 196 -2.68 -5.87 -15.30
C VAL A 196 -3.03 -5.34 -13.91
N TRP A 197 -4.24 -4.82 -13.70
CA TRP A 197 -4.69 -4.22 -12.42
C TRP A 197 -5.25 -5.24 -11.41
N ILE A 198 -5.48 -6.50 -11.81
CA ILE A 198 -5.94 -7.54 -10.88
C ILE A 198 -4.92 -7.77 -9.76
N LYS A 199 -3.63 -7.78 -10.05
CA LYS A 199 -2.59 -8.00 -9.04
C LYS A 199 -2.52 -6.87 -8.01
N PRO A 200 -2.42 -5.58 -8.38
CA PRO A 200 -2.51 -4.48 -7.42
C PRO A 200 -3.77 -4.52 -6.56
N LEU A 201 -4.93 -4.82 -7.16
CA LEU A 201 -6.20 -4.92 -6.43
C LEU A 201 -6.16 -6.01 -5.36
N LYS A 202 -5.69 -7.21 -5.70
CA LYS A 202 -5.53 -8.32 -4.74
C LYS A 202 -4.61 -7.95 -3.59
N PHE A 203 -3.47 -7.30 -3.87
CA PHE A 203 -2.53 -6.89 -2.84
C PHE A 203 -3.12 -5.81 -1.92
N HIS A 204 -3.85 -4.83 -2.45
CA HIS A 204 -4.52 -3.83 -1.61
C HIS A 204 -5.55 -4.46 -0.68
N ILE A 205 -6.39 -5.37 -1.19
CA ILE A 205 -7.37 -6.09 -0.37
C ILE A 205 -6.67 -6.92 0.72
N ALA A 206 -5.65 -7.71 0.34
CA ALA A 206 -4.93 -8.56 1.27
C ALA A 206 -4.23 -7.77 2.37
N ILE A 207 -3.55 -6.67 2.01
CA ILE A 207 -2.84 -5.82 2.99
C ILE A 207 -3.84 -5.07 3.90
N VAL A 208 -5.00 -4.63 3.39
CA VAL A 208 -6.06 -4.05 4.25
C VAL A 208 -6.50 -5.05 5.30
N VAL A 209 -6.80 -6.29 4.92
CA VAL A 209 -7.18 -7.37 5.86
C VAL A 209 -6.05 -7.65 6.85
N TYR A 210 -4.81 -7.73 6.39
CA TYR A 210 -3.63 -7.92 7.21
C TYR A 210 -3.46 -6.83 8.27
N LEU A 211 -3.53 -5.56 7.87
CA LEU A 211 -3.37 -4.41 8.76
C LEU A 211 -4.51 -4.32 9.79
N ILE A 212 -5.75 -4.58 9.39
CA ILE A 212 -6.89 -4.64 10.30
C ILE A 212 -6.69 -5.76 11.32
N THR A 213 -6.20 -6.92 10.89
CA THR A 213 -5.93 -8.06 11.77
C THR A 213 -4.84 -7.72 12.79
N LEU A 214 -3.73 -7.11 12.37
CA LEU A 214 -2.68 -6.64 13.28
C LEU A 214 -3.23 -5.60 14.27
N ALA A 215 -4.05 -4.66 13.80
CA ALA A 215 -4.67 -3.64 14.65
C ALA A 215 -5.63 -4.25 15.69
N VAL A 216 -6.42 -5.26 15.29
CA VAL A 216 -7.29 -6.01 16.21
C VAL A 216 -6.47 -6.75 17.26
N PHE A 217 -5.40 -7.41 16.85
CA PHE A 217 -4.61 -8.25 17.74
C PHE A 217 -3.65 -7.45 18.63
N ALA A 218 -3.30 -6.22 18.26
CA ALA A 218 -2.51 -5.31 19.10
C ALA A 218 -3.15 -5.08 20.49
N ARG A 219 -4.47 -5.18 20.60
CA ARG A 219 -5.18 -5.08 21.89
C ARG A 219 -4.85 -6.19 22.90
N PHE A 220 -4.30 -7.30 22.42
CA PHE A 220 -4.00 -8.46 23.26
C PHE A 220 -2.58 -8.44 23.84
N THR A 221 -1.82 -7.40 23.57
CA THR A 221 -0.53 -7.15 24.19
C THR A 221 -0.57 -5.90 25.09
N SER A 222 0.39 -5.79 26.00
CA SER A 222 0.50 -4.65 26.91
C SER A 222 0.79 -3.34 26.16
N ALA A 223 0.12 -2.25 26.55
CA ALA A 223 0.39 -0.92 26.07
C ALA A 223 1.84 -0.44 26.38
N GLU A 224 2.48 -1.00 27.39
CA GLU A 224 3.87 -0.68 27.73
C GLU A 224 4.83 -1.04 26.61
N ILE A 225 4.70 -2.27 26.03
CA ILE A 225 5.59 -2.72 24.96
C ILE A 225 5.37 -1.94 23.66
N THR A 226 4.12 -1.61 23.34
CA THR A 226 3.78 -0.87 22.11
C THR A 226 4.24 0.59 22.14
N ARG A 227 4.53 1.14 23.35
CA ARG A 227 5.10 2.49 23.52
C ARG A 227 6.62 2.52 23.46
N LYS A 228 7.31 1.38 23.49
CA LYS A 228 8.78 1.33 23.42
C LYS A 228 9.29 1.89 22.09
N PRO A 229 10.42 2.65 22.08
CA PRO A 229 10.94 3.25 20.85
C PRO A 229 11.19 2.23 19.73
N TRP A 230 11.78 1.07 20.03
CA TRP A 230 12.04 0.05 19.04
C TRP A 230 10.78 -0.49 18.38
N TRP A 231 9.65 -0.66 19.13
CA TRP A 231 8.36 -1.05 18.60
C TRP A 231 7.84 -0.01 17.61
N GLN A 232 7.90 1.25 18.00
CA GLN A 232 7.47 2.38 17.19
C GLN A 232 8.27 2.51 15.89
N TRP A 233 9.58 2.23 15.93
CA TRP A 233 10.41 2.20 14.74
C TRP A 233 10.09 1.00 13.85
N HIS A 234 9.88 -0.18 14.42
CA HIS A 234 9.48 -1.38 13.68
C HIS A 234 8.14 -1.18 12.96
N GLU A 235 7.11 -0.62 13.63
CA GLU A 235 5.84 -0.27 12.97
C GLU A 235 6.02 0.71 11.80
N ARG A 236 6.87 1.74 11.96
CA ARG A 236 7.16 2.70 10.88
C ARG A 236 7.85 2.03 9.71
N ALA A 237 8.81 1.16 9.98
CA ALA A 237 9.53 0.41 8.96
C ALA A 237 8.58 -0.53 8.18
N ILE A 238 7.65 -1.21 8.88
CA ILE A 238 6.60 -2.02 8.25
C ILE A 238 5.69 -1.17 7.37
N VAL A 239 5.21 -0.03 7.85
CA VAL A 239 4.37 0.90 7.06
C VAL A 239 5.11 1.35 5.80
N LEU A 240 6.39 1.72 5.93
CA LEU A 240 7.21 2.10 4.78
C LEU A 240 7.39 0.94 3.80
N ALA A 241 7.68 -0.27 4.29
CA ALA A 241 7.84 -1.46 3.45
C ALA A 241 6.56 -1.77 2.65
N ILE A 242 5.38 -1.70 3.29
CA ILE A 242 4.08 -1.88 2.63
C ILE A 242 3.87 -0.83 1.53
N VAL A 243 4.14 0.44 1.81
CA VAL A 243 3.96 1.52 0.82
C VAL A 243 4.88 1.31 -0.36
N LEU A 244 6.17 1.01 -0.13
CA LEU A 244 7.14 0.76 -1.20
C LEU A 244 6.73 -0.44 -2.06
N GLU A 245 6.27 -1.53 -1.44
CA GLU A 245 5.83 -2.73 -2.16
C GLU A 245 4.60 -2.46 -3.03
N LEU A 246 3.59 -1.75 -2.50
CA LEU A 246 2.38 -1.43 -3.26
C LEU A 246 2.65 -0.42 -4.39
N VAL A 247 3.50 0.58 -4.17
CA VAL A 247 3.96 1.50 -5.23
C VAL A 247 4.69 0.73 -6.33
N TRP A 248 5.55 -0.22 -5.95
CA TRP A 248 6.25 -1.08 -6.90
C TRP A 248 5.29 -1.98 -7.71
N ILE A 249 4.36 -2.67 -7.04
CA ILE A 249 3.38 -3.53 -7.70
C ILE A 249 2.49 -2.72 -8.65
N GLY A 250 2.02 -1.54 -8.21
CA GLY A 250 1.23 -0.62 -9.03
C GLY A 250 2.02 -0.07 -10.22
N GLY A 251 3.26 0.32 -10.02
CA GLY A 251 4.15 0.81 -11.07
C GLY A 251 4.47 -0.26 -12.13
N ALA A 252 4.76 -1.49 -11.70
CA ALA A 252 4.98 -2.61 -12.63
C ALA A 252 3.72 -2.91 -13.46
N SER A 253 2.54 -2.85 -12.85
CA SER A 253 1.26 -3.02 -13.54
C SER A 253 0.99 -1.90 -14.53
N ALA A 254 1.28 -0.65 -14.19
CA ALA A 254 1.17 0.49 -15.10
C ALA A 254 2.09 0.35 -16.32
N LEU A 255 3.24 -0.31 -16.15
CA LEU A 255 4.19 -0.63 -17.23
C LEU A 255 3.88 -1.97 -17.93
N ALA A 256 2.79 -2.66 -17.58
CA ALA A 256 2.41 -3.98 -18.07
C ALA A 256 3.54 -5.02 -17.97
N THR A 257 4.30 -4.99 -16.85
CA THR A 257 5.43 -5.90 -16.60
C THR A 257 5.29 -6.63 -15.25
N GLY A 258 6.12 -7.66 -15.05
CA GLY A 258 6.13 -8.41 -13.80
C GLY A 258 6.73 -7.61 -12.65
N SER A 259 6.03 -7.55 -11.52
CA SER A 259 6.57 -7.00 -10.27
C SER A 259 7.39 -8.03 -9.49
N HIS A 260 7.12 -9.33 -9.69
CA HIS A 260 7.82 -10.45 -9.07
C HIS A 260 8.55 -11.24 -10.15
N PHE A 261 9.67 -11.87 -9.77
CA PHE A 261 10.50 -12.71 -10.64
C PHE A 261 11.04 -12.00 -11.89
N ASN A 262 10.96 -10.68 -11.96
CA ASN A 262 11.48 -9.93 -13.09
C ASN A 262 12.98 -9.70 -12.91
N GLN A 263 13.78 -10.46 -13.67
CA GLN A 263 15.24 -10.38 -13.72
C GLN A 263 15.74 -9.96 -15.10
N SER A 264 14.87 -9.37 -15.93
CA SER A 264 15.18 -9.00 -17.32
C SER A 264 16.31 -7.98 -17.47
N THR A 265 16.55 -7.18 -16.44
CA THR A 265 17.69 -6.25 -16.38
C THR A 265 18.27 -6.22 -14.95
N PRO A 266 19.52 -5.76 -14.75
CA PRO A 266 20.10 -5.61 -13.41
C PRO A 266 19.27 -4.73 -12.48
N ILE A 267 18.60 -3.69 -13.02
CA ILE A 267 17.73 -2.79 -12.25
C ILE A 267 16.49 -3.55 -11.73
N TRP A 268 15.83 -4.33 -12.60
CA TRP A 268 14.67 -5.14 -12.21
C TRP A 268 15.04 -6.20 -11.17
N ALA A 269 16.18 -6.85 -11.33
CA ALA A 269 16.68 -7.83 -10.36
C ALA A 269 16.97 -7.20 -9.00
N ALA A 270 17.61 -6.01 -8.97
CA ALA A 270 17.88 -5.28 -7.74
C ALA A 270 16.59 -4.84 -7.03
N LEU A 271 15.63 -4.31 -7.78
CA LEU A 271 14.33 -3.89 -7.24
C LEU A 271 13.52 -5.08 -6.72
N TYR A 272 13.56 -6.23 -7.39
CA TYR A 272 12.95 -7.46 -6.90
C TYR A 272 13.58 -7.94 -5.58
N SER A 273 14.90 -7.84 -5.44
CA SER A 273 15.61 -8.18 -4.20
C SER A 273 15.22 -7.25 -3.05
N VAL A 274 15.15 -5.93 -3.29
CA VAL A 274 14.67 -4.94 -2.31
C VAL A 274 13.24 -5.24 -1.87
N MET A 275 12.37 -5.61 -2.81
CA MET A 275 11.00 -6.00 -2.50
C MET A 275 10.94 -7.27 -1.63
N GLY A 276 11.80 -8.26 -1.86
CA GLY A 276 11.90 -9.47 -1.01
C GLY A 276 12.27 -9.12 0.45
N VAL A 277 13.17 -8.14 0.65
CA VAL A 277 13.50 -7.62 1.97
C VAL A 277 12.30 -6.89 2.59
N ALA A 278 11.59 -6.06 1.81
CA ALA A 278 10.39 -5.35 2.26
C ALA A 278 9.27 -6.33 2.65
N ALA A 279 9.02 -7.38 1.84
CA ALA A 279 8.05 -8.43 2.12
C ALA A 279 8.39 -9.20 3.42
N THR A 280 9.66 -9.50 3.66
CA THR A 280 10.14 -10.11 4.91
C THR A 280 9.89 -9.19 6.10
N LEU A 281 10.22 -7.91 5.96
CA LEU A 281 10.03 -6.91 7.00
C LEU A 281 8.54 -6.72 7.33
N LEU A 282 7.68 -6.56 6.34
CA LEU A 282 6.24 -6.41 6.61
C LEU A 282 5.64 -7.65 7.29
N THR A 283 6.06 -8.85 6.88
CA THR A 283 5.57 -10.12 7.47
C THR A 283 6.09 -10.32 8.90
N SER A 284 7.24 -9.73 9.25
CA SER A 284 7.82 -9.80 10.60
C SER A 284 6.91 -9.21 11.69
N ALA A 285 5.92 -8.36 11.31
CA ALA A 285 4.93 -7.83 12.24
C ALA A 285 4.14 -8.95 12.94
N SER A 286 3.84 -10.05 12.23
CA SER A 286 3.14 -11.19 12.82
C SER A 286 3.96 -11.85 13.93
N ALA A 287 5.24 -12.13 13.66
CA ALA A 287 6.13 -12.76 14.65
C ALA A 287 6.38 -11.84 15.85
N THR A 288 6.60 -10.54 15.60
CA THR A 288 6.79 -9.54 16.66
C THR A 288 5.56 -9.45 17.57
N LEU A 289 4.36 -9.47 16.98
CA LEU A 289 3.11 -9.44 17.73
C LEU A 289 2.86 -10.76 18.47
N ALA A 290 3.19 -11.91 17.88
CA ALA A 290 3.15 -13.21 18.54
C ALA A 290 4.03 -13.22 19.81
N TRP A 291 5.28 -12.76 19.66
CA TRP A 291 6.22 -12.62 20.75
C TRP A 291 5.70 -11.67 21.84
N ALA A 292 5.12 -10.54 21.47
CA ALA A 292 4.58 -9.57 22.41
C ALA A 292 3.37 -10.15 23.18
N ILE A 293 2.45 -10.87 22.52
CA ILE A 293 1.33 -11.56 23.19
C ILE A 293 1.84 -12.69 24.10
N TYR A 294 2.92 -13.37 23.69
CA TYR A 294 3.55 -14.40 24.53
C TYR A 294 4.21 -13.80 25.77
N ARG A 295 4.96 -12.72 25.65
CA ARG A 295 5.79 -12.18 26.74
C ARG A 295 5.06 -11.14 27.59
N TYR A 296 4.14 -10.38 26.98
CA TYR A 296 3.43 -9.24 27.56
C TYR A 296 1.93 -9.29 27.27
N PRO A 297 1.22 -10.36 27.67
CA PRO A 297 -0.20 -10.49 27.36
C PRO A 297 -1.02 -9.42 28.08
N ALA A 298 -2.11 -8.99 27.46
CA ALA A 298 -3.12 -8.17 28.12
C ALA A 298 -3.94 -9.03 29.12
N GLY A 299 -4.28 -8.46 30.28
CA GLY A 299 -4.75 -9.20 31.46
C GLY A 299 -6.03 -10.04 31.34
N ASN A 300 -6.85 -9.87 30.30
CA ASN A 300 -8.15 -10.55 30.15
C ASN A 300 -8.19 -11.60 29.02
N LEU A 301 -7.04 -12.02 28.51
CA LEU A 301 -6.98 -13.00 27.42
C LEU A 301 -7.06 -14.43 28.00
N SER A 302 -8.02 -15.24 27.52
CA SER A 302 -8.09 -16.65 27.92
C SER A 302 -6.89 -17.46 27.42
N ALA A 303 -6.52 -18.52 28.14
CA ALA A 303 -5.34 -19.33 27.78
C ALA A 303 -5.47 -19.92 26.36
N ALA A 304 -6.64 -20.44 26.00
CA ALA A 304 -6.90 -20.98 24.66
C ALA A 304 -6.77 -19.91 23.56
N MET A 305 -7.32 -18.71 23.76
CA MET A 305 -7.22 -17.63 22.76
C MET A 305 -5.79 -17.12 22.64
N ARG A 306 -5.07 -17.00 23.77
CA ARG A 306 -3.65 -16.62 23.76
C ARG A 306 -2.81 -17.63 22.97
N ALA A 307 -3.01 -18.92 23.21
CA ALA A 307 -2.32 -19.97 22.46
C ALA A 307 -2.64 -19.92 20.96
N GLY A 308 -3.92 -19.72 20.60
CA GLY A 308 -4.36 -19.59 19.21
C GLY A 308 -3.73 -18.42 18.48
N LEU A 309 -3.64 -17.25 19.14
CA LEU A 309 -2.96 -16.06 18.60
C LEU A 309 -1.46 -16.32 18.39
N ILE A 310 -0.80 -16.94 19.39
CA ILE A 310 0.62 -17.26 19.30
C ILE A 310 0.89 -18.26 18.16
N TRP A 311 0.08 -19.29 18.03
CA TRP A 311 0.19 -20.26 16.93
C TRP A 311 -0.05 -19.59 15.57
N GLY A 312 -1.16 -18.88 15.39
CA GLY A 312 -1.51 -18.25 14.11
C GLY A 312 -0.47 -17.23 13.65
N LEU A 313 -0.16 -16.27 14.51
CA LEU A 313 0.82 -15.23 14.24
C LEU A 313 2.26 -15.80 14.10
N GLY A 314 2.60 -16.77 14.97
CA GLY A 314 3.93 -17.38 14.99
C GLY A 314 4.23 -18.26 13.78
N LEU A 315 3.23 -18.95 13.24
CA LEU A 315 3.35 -19.76 12.01
C LEU A 315 3.45 -18.88 10.74
N THR A 316 2.84 -17.70 10.76
CA THR A 316 2.74 -16.84 9.56
C THR A 316 4.12 -16.52 8.97
N LEU A 317 5.06 -15.97 9.76
CA LEU A 317 6.37 -15.58 9.21
C LEU A 317 7.18 -16.78 8.67
N PRO A 318 7.47 -17.85 9.44
CA PRO A 318 8.33 -18.93 8.96
C PRO A 318 7.74 -19.66 7.76
N LEU A 319 6.44 -19.94 7.75
CA LEU A 319 5.80 -20.63 6.63
C LEU A 319 5.73 -19.75 5.37
N THR A 320 5.52 -18.44 5.54
CA THR A 320 5.58 -17.46 4.46
C THR A 320 6.99 -17.41 3.86
N LEU A 321 8.03 -17.37 4.69
CA LEU A 321 9.41 -17.33 4.22
C LEU A 321 9.80 -18.61 3.47
N ILE A 322 9.37 -19.78 3.94
CA ILE A 322 9.62 -21.06 3.24
C ILE A 322 8.95 -21.03 1.87
N THR A 323 7.66 -20.72 1.81
CA THR A 323 6.89 -20.75 0.55
C THR A 323 7.33 -19.67 -0.43
N ALA A 324 7.53 -18.43 0.04
CA ALA A 324 8.00 -17.32 -0.79
C ALA A 324 9.46 -17.49 -1.21
N GLY A 325 10.32 -17.97 -0.31
CA GLY A 325 11.74 -18.27 -0.61
C GLY A 325 11.86 -19.31 -1.70
N THR A 326 11.08 -20.40 -1.63
CA THR A 326 11.05 -21.42 -2.70
C THR A 326 10.59 -20.84 -4.03
N MET A 327 9.55 -20.00 -4.06
CA MET A 327 9.12 -19.31 -5.27
C MET A 327 10.21 -18.39 -5.83
N ALA A 328 10.93 -17.71 -4.96
CA ALA A 328 12.01 -16.80 -5.35
C ALA A 328 13.21 -17.56 -5.94
N ASP A 329 13.59 -18.69 -5.33
CA ASP A 329 14.67 -19.56 -5.80
C ASP A 329 14.36 -20.18 -7.17
N LEU A 330 13.12 -20.64 -7.35
CA LEU A 330 12.65 -21.21 -8.62
C LEU A 330 12.36 -20.14 -9.69
N GLY A 331 12.30 -18.86 -9.33
CA GLY A 331 11.91 -17.77 -10.23
C GLY A 331 10.48 -17.90 -10.77
N SER A 332 9.64 -18.73 -10.15
CA SER A 332 8.27 -19.03 -10.57
C SER A 332 7.43 -19.52 -9.40
N HIS A 333 6.14 -19.38 -9.55
CA HIS A 333 5.15 -20.00 -8.64
C HIS A 333 4.47 -21.24 -9.28
N TRP A 334 4.64 -21.46 -10.58
CA TRP A 334 4.12 -22.64 -11.27
C TRP A 334 5.14 -23.78 -11.24
N ILE A 335 4.67 -24.98 -10.99
CA ILE A 335 5.43 -26.23 -11.06
C ILE A 335 4.75 -27.16 -12.06
N GLY A 336 5.28 -27.24 -13.27
CA GLY A 336 4.60 -27.91 -14.37
C GLY A 336 3.31 -27.19 -14.80
N GLY A 337 2.60 -27.78 -15.78
CA GLY A 337 1.37 -27.19 -16.31
C GLY A 337 1.59 -25.92 -17.14
N THR A 338 0.50 -25.18 -17.35
CA THR A 338 0.50 -23.94 -18.13
C THR A 338 0.98 -22.75 -17.30
N THR A 339 1.94 -21.98 -17.81
CA THR A 339 2.47 -20.77 -17.13
C THR A 339 1.60 -19.53 -17.43
N SER A 340 0.32 -19.62 -17.11
CA SER A 340 -0.68 -18.58 -17.33
C SER A 340 -1.74 -18.61 -16.23
N ASP A 341 -2.27 -17.44 -15.85
CA ASP A 341 -3.38 -17.31 -14.91
C ASP A 341 -4.75 -17.27 -15.60
N ALA A 342 -4.81 -17.30 -16.94
CA ALA A 342 -6.06 -17.14 -17.71
C ALA A 342 -7.11 -18.20 -17.37
N ASP A 343 -6.69 -19.46 -17.24
CA ASP A 343 -7.54 -20.62 -16.93
C ASP A 343 -7.47 -21.03 -15.45
N GLY A 344 -6.88 -20.19 -14.62
CA GLY A 344 -6.73 -20.43 -13.19
C GLY A 344 -8.05 -20.39 -12.42
N LEU A 345 -8.02 -20.75 -11.16
CA LEU A 345 -9.19 -20.66 -10.27
C LEU A 345 -9.70 -19.23 -10.22
N PHE A 346 -11.02 -19.06 -10.38
CA PHE A 346 -11.66 -17.72 -10.38
C PHE A 346 -11.14 -16.83 -9.26
N PHE A 347 -10.84 -15.59 -9.58
CA PHE A 347 -10.25 -14.56 -8.73
C PHE A 347 -8.84 -14.88 -8.21
N MET A 348 -8.56 -16.11 -7.74
CA MET A 348 -7.24 -16.47 -7.19
C MET A 348 -6.18 -16.63 -8.29
N GLY A 349 -6.55 -17.09 -9.46
CA GLY A 349 -5.65 -17.38 -10.58
C GLY A 349 -4.76 -18.61 -10.35
N TRP A 350 -5.11 -19.48 -9.37
CA TRP A 350 -4.33 -20.69 -9.08
C TRP A 350 -4.43 -21.70 -10.21
N SER A 351 -3.28 -22.30 -10.57
CA SER A 351 -3.22 -23.31 -11.62
C SER A 351 -4.14 -24.49 -11.34
N ARG A 352 -4.78 -25.00 -12.39
CA ARG A 352 -5.69 -26.16 -12.35
C ARG A 352 -5.15 -27.37 -13.13
N ASP A 353 -3.97 -27.23 -13.72
CA ASP A 353 -3.31 -28.24 -14.56
C ASP A 353 -1.86 -28.55 -14.13
N GLY A 354 -1.33 -27.81 -13.14
CA GLY A 354 -0.03 -27.99 -12.54
C GLY A 354 0.02 -27.58 -11.09
N GLY A 355 1.14 -27.77 -10.41
CA GLY A 355 1.37 -27.29 -9.06
C GLY A 355 1.44 -25.77 -9.01
N ASP A 356 0.91 -25.16 -7.92
CA ASP A 356 0.95 -23.72 -7.70
C ASP A 356 1.34 -23.40 -6.25
N LEU A 357 2.55 -22.93 -6.07
CA LEU A 357 3.11 -22.60 -4.76
C LEU A 357 2.38 -21.44 -4.07
N ARG A 358 1.63 -20.62 -4.82
CA ARG A 358 0.80 -19.54 -4.24
C ARG A 358 -0.29 -20.09 -3.32
N VAL A 359 -0.75 -21.32 -3.52
CA VAL A 359 -1.74 -21.95 -2.65
C VAL A 359 -1.18 -22.15 -1.24
N ALA A 360 -0.03 -22.81 -1.14
CA ALA A 360 0.66 -22.99 0.15
C ALA A 360 1.01 -21.64 0.80
N HIS A 361 1.48 -20.67 0.00
CA HIS A 361 1.79 -19.32 0.45
C HIS A 361 0.56 -18.58 0.98
N PHE A 362 -0.60 -18.73 0.33
CA PHE A 362 -1.86 -18.16 0.81
C PHE A 362 -2.22 -18.71 2.19
N PHE A 363 -2.23 -20.03 2.37
CA PHE A 363 -2.52 -20.62 3.67
C PHE A 363 -1.46 -20.26 4.72
N ALA A 364 -0.19 -20.12 4.35
CA ALA A 364 0.89 -19.69 5.23
C ALA A 364 0.65 -18.25 5.75
N THR A 365 0.36 -17.32 4.86
CA THR A 365 0.08 -15.92 5.22
C THR A 365 -1.22 -15.77 6.00
N HIS A 366 -2.19 -16.65 5.79
CA HIS A 366 -3.47 -16.64 6.47
C HIS A 366 -3.53 -17.48 7.75
N ALA A 367 -2.44 -18.09 8.20
CA ALA A 367 -2.36 -18.77 9.49
C ALA A 367 -2.82 -17.86 10.64
N MET A 368 -2.45 -16.58 10.60
CA MET A 368 -2.84 -15.56 11.56
C MET A 368 -4.35 -15.29 11.63
N HIS A 369 -5.12 -15.68 10.61
CA HIS A 369 -6.57 -15.53 10.57
C HIS A 369 -7.29 -16.81 11.00
N PHE A 370 -6.94 -17.93 10.36
CA PHE A 370 -7.64 -19.19 10.56
C PHE A 370 -7.39 -19.79 11.93
N VAL A 371 -6.14 -19.85 12.39
CA VAL A 371 -5.82 -20.52 13.66
C VAL A 371 -6.45 -19.83 14.87
N PRO A 372 -6.41 -18.48 15.03
CA PRO A 372 -7.10 -17.80 16.12
C PRO A 372 -8.63 -17.93 16.04
N LEU A 373 -9.21 -17.96 14.83
CA LEU A 373 -10.65 -18.15 14.65
C LEU A 373 -11.09 -19.54 15.11
N ILE A 374 -10.34 -20.59 14.75
CA ILE A 374 -10.61 -21.96 15.19
C ILE A 374 -10.35 -22.08 16.71
N ALA A 375 -9.32 -21.43 17.26
CA ALA A 375 -9.06 -21.41 18.69
C ALA A 375 -10.22 -20.73 19.48
N LEU A 376 -10.83 -19.68 18.90
CA LEU A 376 -12.01 -19.05 19.51
C LEU A 376 -13.21 -20.00 19.58
N THR A 377 -13.46 -20.77 18.51
CA THR A 377 -14.53 -21.80 18.52
C THR A 377 -14.19 -22.94 19.47
N SER A 378 -12.93 -23.40 19.49
CA SER A 378 -12.42 -24.40 20.42
C SER A 378 -12.62 -23.97 21.89
N ALA A 379 -12.29 -22.71 22.21
CA ALA A 379 -12.50 -22.17 23.56
C ALA A 379 -13.96 -22.14 23.99
N LYS A 380 -14.90 -21.96 23.05
CA LYS A 380 -16.35 -22.06 23.33
C LYS A 380 -16.83 -23.50 23.57
N THR A 381 -16.22 -24.47 22.88
CA THR A 381 -16.63 -25.87 22.91
C THR A 381 -16.00 -26.65 24.06
N PHE A 382 -14.70 -26.48 24.29
CA PHE A 382 -13.89 -27.25 25.21
C PHE A 382 -13.51 -26.48 26.48
N GLY A 383 -13.88 -25.20 26.56
CA GLY A 383 -13.55 -24.32 27.68
C GLY A 383 -12.41 -23.34 27.39
N ARG A 384 -12.43 -22.20 28.08
CA ARG A 384 -11.54 -21.06 27.85
C ARG A 384 -10.06 -21.36 28.12
N ASP A 385 -9.78 -22.38 28.93
CA ASP A 385 -8.42 -22.75 29.34
C ASP A 385 -7.95 -24.07 28.72
N ALA A 386 -8.73 -24.66 27.80
CA ALA A 386 -8.37 -25.89 27.12
C ALA A 386 -7.28 -25.66 26.09
N LEU A 387 -6.03 -25.96 26.41
CA LEU A 387 -4.87 -25.78 25.56
C LEU A 387 -4.67 -26.90 24.54
N ALA A 388 -4.93 -28.17 24.92
CA ALA A 388 -4.65 -29.30 24.04
C ALA A 388 -5.35 -29.22 22.69
N PRO A 389 -6.64 -28.89 22.55
CA PRO A 389 -7.29 -28.72 21.26
C PRO A 389 -6.62 -27.64 20.40
N VAL A 390 -6.17 -26.53 21.00
CA VAL A 390 -5.54 -25.43 20.28
C VAL A 390 -4.16 -25.83 19.75
N HIS A 391 -3.37 -26.57 20.53
CA HIS A 391 -2.08 -27.09 20.05
C HIS A 391 -2.27 -28.12 18.92
N ILE A 392 -3.25 -29.02 19.03
CA ILE A 392 -3.60 -29.95 17.95
C ILE A 392 -3.96 -29.19 16.67
N ILE A 393 -4.77 -28.14 16.77
CA ILE A 393 -5.15 -27.30 15.64
C ILE A 393 -3.92 -26.62 15.02
N GLY A 394 -3.02 -26.08 15.86
CA GLY A 394 -1.80 -25.42 15.38
C GLY A 394 -0.90 -26.38 14.58
N PHE A 395 -0.67 -27.58 15.10
CA PHE A 395 0.08 -28.63 14.40
C PHE A 395 -0.63 -29.12 13.13
N ALA A 396 -1.94 -29.38 13.21
CA ALA A 396 -2.72 -29.81 12.06
C ALA A 396 -2.69 -28.77 10.92
N TYR A 397 -2.76 -27.50 11.27
CA TYR A 397 -2.70 -26.40 10.28
C TYR A 397 -1.32 -26.33 9.63
N ALA A 398 -0.24 -26.41 10.40
CA ALA A 398 1.13 -26.47 9.86
C ALA A 398 1.34 -27.68 8.95
N SER A 399 0.83 -28.85 9.35
CA SER A 399 0.88 -30.07 8.54
C SER A 399 0.09 -29.94 7.23
N LEU A 400 -1.10 -29.30 7.28
CA LEU A 400 -1.91 -29.02 6.09
C LEU A 400 -1.12 -28.18 5.08
N ILE A 401 -0.46 -27.11 5.55
CA ILE A 401 0.38 -26.28 4.65
C ILE A 401 1.54 -27.08 4.07
N ALA A 402 2.20 -27.92 4.87
CA ALA A 402 3.27 -28.79 4.39
C ALA A 402 2.78 -29.76 3.30
N VAL A 403 1.61 -30.36 3.48
CA VAL A 403 1.01 -31.26 2.47
C VAL A 403 0.69 -30.49 1.19
N ILE A 404 0.04 -29.32 1.27
CA ILE A 404 -0.28 -28.49 0.09
C ILE A 404 1.01 -28.03 -0.60
N PHE A 405 2.04 -27.68 0.15
CA PHE A 405 3.33 -27.27 -0.38
C PHE A 405 4.03 -28.39 -1.13
N ILE A 406 4.08 -29.61 -0.56
CA ILE A 406 4.64 -30.79 -1.20
C ILE A 406 3.82 -31.16 -2.45
N GLN A 407 2.48 -31.14 -2.36
CA GLN A 407 1.59 -31.38 -3.50
C GLN A 407 1.92 -30.41 -4.66
N ALA A 408 2.10 -29.13 -4.38
CA ALA A 408 2.47 -28.14 -5.40
C ALA A 408 3.86 -28.43 -5.99
N LEU A 409 4.86 -28.79 -5.17
CA LEU A 409 6.21 -29.18 -5.64
C LEU A 409 6.21 -30.44 -6.52
N MET A 410 5.25 -31.34 -6.32
CA MET A 410 5.05 -32.52 -7.17
C MET A 410 4.34 -32.19 -8.50
N GLY A 411 4.05 -30.92 -8.78
CA GLY A 411 3.34 -30.53 -10.00
C GLY A 411 1.84 -30.85 -9.99
N VAL A 412 1.26 -31.16 -8.82
CA VAL A 412 -0.14 -31.56 -8.68
C VAL A 412 -0.98 -30.34 -8.32
N PRO A 413 -2.04 -30.02 -9.10
CA PRO A 413 -2.90 -28.86 -8.80
C PRO A 413 -3.66 -29.06 -7.49
N PHE A 414 -3.92 -27.95 -6.77
CA PHE A 414 -4.72 -27.97 -5.54
C PHE A 414 -6.17 -28.38 -5.81
N LEU A 415 -6.74 -27.86 -6.90
CA LEU A 415 -8.05 -28.24 -7.43
C LEU A 415 -7.90 -28.46 -8.95
N ALA A 416 -8.03 -29.70 -9.41
CA ALA A 416 -8.01 -30.01 -10.83
C ALA A 416 -9.25 -29.47 -11.56
N ARG A 417 -9.16 -29.40 -12.90
CA ARG A 417 -10.31 -29.05 -13.76
C ARG A 417 -11.43 -30.06 -13.66
#